data_3c3b3f2903d9ca0390a6b00c27af103d
#
_entry.id   3c3b3f2903d9ca0390a6b00c27af103d
#
_cell.length_a   1.000
_cell.length_b   1.000
_cell.length_c   1.000
_cell.angle_alpha   90.00
_cell.angle_beta   90.00
_cell.angle_gamma   90.00
#
_symmetry.space_group_name_H-M   'P 1'
#
loop_
_entity.id
_entity.type
_entity.pdbx_description
1 polymer ?
#
loop_
_entity_poly.entity_id
_entity_poly.type
_entity_poly.pdbx_seq_one_letter_code
_entity_poly.pdbx_strand_id
1 'polypeptide(L)'
;GLDVVAVLGIGLVAAGVGGLALVPDYGLVDFAADTWAGFESMVEITLLSILIGGLAALIKATGGLDWLAAAIARSARGHTGHRAGGFSIAALATGANVLTANNTVAILVAGSVARDIAQRHDISPRRSASLLDIFACVTQGVLPYGAQILLAASLASISPLALAGKVHYCWLLALSAVLFMLWPARRNTAVAAEPG
;
A
#
# COMPACT_ATOMS: atom_id res chain seq x y z
N GLY A 1 8.24 14.42 -12.37
CA GLY A 1 9.06 13.93 -11.26
C GLY A 1 10.25 13.14 -11.81
N LEU A 2 11.30 12.99 -11.01
CA LEU A 2 12.44 12.14 -11.39
C LEU A 2 11.98 10.67 -11.43
N ASP A 3 12.53 9.92 -12.39
CA ASP A 3 12.33 8.48 -12.49
C ASP A 3 12.92 7.78 -11.26
N VAL A 4 12.21 6.77 -10.75
CA VAL A 4 12.64 6.02 -9.55
C VAL A 4 14.01 5.38 -9.76
N VAL A 5 14.28 4.85 -10.96
CA VAL A 5 15.58 4.24 -11.29
C VAL A 5 16.69 5.28 -11.25
N ALA A 6 16.43 6.50 -11.75
CA ALA A 6 17.38 7.60 -11.69
C ALA A 6 17.68 8.02 -10.23
N VAL A 7 16.66 8.09 -9.37
CA VAL A 7 16.85 8.44 -7.95
C VAL A 7 17.68 7.38 -7.24
N LEU A 8 17.39 6.09 -7.46
CA LEU A 8 18.17 4.99 -6.89
C LEU A 8 19.61 4.97 -7.40
N GLY A 9 19.82 5.22 -8.70
CA GLY A 9 21.16 5.30 -9.28
C GLY A 9 21.98 6.46 -8.71
N ILE A 10 21.37 7.64 -8.56
CA ILE A 10 22.01 8.78 -7.90
C ILE A 10 22.35 8.46 -6.44
N GLY A 11 21.44 7.79 -5.71
CA GLY A 11 21.68 7.36 -4.34
C GLY A 11 22.86 6.41 -4.22
N LEU A 12 22.96 5.43 -5.13
CA LEU A 12 24.08 4.48 -5.16
C LEU A 12 25.41 5.19 -5.43
N VAL A 13 25.45 6.08 -6.43
CA VAL A 13 26.65 6.88 -6.74
C VAL A 13 27.03 7.77 -5.56
N ALA A 14 26.07 8.45 -4.94
CA ALA A 14 26.33 9.30 -3.77
C ALA A 14 26.89 8.49 -2.58
N ALA A 15 26.35 7.29 -2.33
CA ALA A 15 26.86 6.39 -1.30
C ALA A 15 28.30 5.95 -1.60
N GLY A 16 28.61 5.60 -2.87
CA GLY A 16 29.96 5.25 -3.30
C GLY A 16 30.96 6.39 -3.11
N VAL A 17 30.60 7.61 -3.54
CA VAL A 17 31.44 8.80 -3.36
C VAL A 17 31.64 9.09 -1.86
N GLY A 18 30.58 8.97 -1.06
CA GLY A 18 30.66 9.15 0.39
C GLY A 18 31.57 8.10 1.06
N GLY A 19 31.45 6.84 0.67
CA GLY A 19 32.32 5.77 1.16
C GLY A 19 33.80 6.03 0.84
N LEU A 20 34.10 6.33 -0.42
CA LEU A 20 35.46 6.64 -0.87
C LEU A 20 36.06 7.87 -0.20
N ALA A 21 35.24 8.86 0.18
CA ALA A 21 35.70 10.11 0.75
C ALA A 21 35.82 10.08 2.30
N LEU A 22 34.99 9.30 2.99
CA LEU A 22 34.80 9.36 4.43
C LEU A 22 35.30 8.13 5.19
N VAL A 23 35.44 6.97 4.48
CA VAL A 23 35.85 5.71 5.12
C VAL A 23 37.33 5.45 4.80
N PRO A 24 38.21 5.37 5.81
CA PRO A 24 39.62 5.00 5.59
C PRO A 24 39.72 3.64 4.93
N ASP A 25 40.65 3.48 4.00
CA ASP A 25 40.96 2.23 3.28
C ASP A 25 39.83 1.66 2.43
N TYR A 26 38.73 2.40 2.20
CA TYR A 26 37.62 2.00 1.34
C TYR A 26 37.94 2.36 -0.12
N GLY A 27 38.03 1.35 -0.98
CA GLY A 27 38.38 1.51 -2.40
C GLY A 27 37.21 1.23 -3.34
N LEU A 28 37.46 1.42 -4.64
CA LEU A 28 36.48 1.08 -5.69
C LEU A 28 36.13 -0.41 -5.72
N VAL A 29 37.08 -1.28 -5.33
CA VAL A 29 36.85 -2.71 -5.24
C VAL A 29 35.88 -3.04 -4.12
N ASP A 30 36.01 -2.37 -2.97
CA ASP A 30 35.10 -2.56 -1.83
C ASP A 30 33.71 -2.06 -2.17
N PHE A 31 33.60 -0.90 -2.85
CA PHE A 31 32.33 -0.39 -3.34
C PHE A 31 31.66 -1.37 -4.32
N ALA A 32 32.43 -1.97 -5.23
CA ALA A 32 31.88 -2.96 -6.16
C ALA A 32 31.44 -4.22 -5.44
N ALA A 33 32.20 -4.68 -4.44
CA ALA A 33 31.87 -5.85 -3.62
C ALA A 33 30.61 -5.63 -2.79
N ASP A 34 30.49 -4.47 -2.14
CA ASP A 34 29.30 -4.08 -1.36
C ASP A 34 28.06 -3.94 -2.24
N THR A 35 28.23 -3.36 -3.44
CA THR A 35 27.14 -3.25 -4.42
C THR A 35 26.68 -4.64 -4.85
N TRP A 36 27.62 -5.56 -5.13
CA TRP A 36 27.30 -6.94 -5.48
C TRP A 36 26.59 -7.67 -4.34
N ALA A 37 27.09 -7.56 -3.10
CA ALA A 37 26.45 -8.15 -1.94
C ALA A 37 25.03 -7.60 -1.71
N GLY A 38 24.82 -6.31 -1.98
CA GLY A 38 23.50 -5.69 -1.97
C GLY A 38 22.55 -6.33 -3.00
N PHE A 39 22.98 -6.54 -4.24
CA PHE A 39 22.17 -7.23 -5.26
C PHE A 39 21.89 -8.69 -4.88
N GLU A 40 22.91 -9.41 -4.40
CA GLU A 40 22.77 -10.81 -3.98
C GLU A 40 21.74 -10.97 -2.87
N SER A 41 21.74 -10.09 -1.88
CA SER A 41 20.76 -10.06 -0.79
C SER A 41 19.32 -9.83 -1.25
N MET A 42 19.13 -9.21 -2.44
CA MET A 42 17.82 -8.92 -3.02
C MET A 42 17.24 -10.07 -3.85
N VAL A 43 18.03 -11.08 -4.23
CA VAL A 43 17.58 -12.16 -5.13
C VAL A 43 16.41 -12.94 -4.54
N GLU A 44 16.50 -13.36 -3.28
CA GLU A 44 15.45 -14.12 -2.61
C GLU A 44 14.12 -13.32 -2.55
N ILE A 45 14.20 -12.05 -2.16
CA ILE A 45 13.03 -11.15 -2.07
C ILE A 45 12.44 -10.90 -3.45
N THR A 46 13.27 -10.77 -4.47
CA THR A 46 12.83 -10.60 -5.86
C THR A 46 12.07 -11.83 -6.35
N LEU A 47 12.62 -13.02 -6.15
CA LEU A 47 11.96 -14.27 -6.52
C LEU A 47 10.63 -14.45 -5.79
N LEU A 48 10.60 -14.18 -4.47
CA LEU A 48 9.40 -14.25 -3.67
C LEU A 48 8.34 -13.24 -4.17
N SER A 49 8.76 -12.01 -4.51
CA SER A 49 7.87 -10.98 -5.05
C SER A 49 7.27 -11.39 -6.40
N ILE A 50 8.04 -12.05 -7.26
CA ILE A 50 7.55 -12.60 -8.53
C ILE A 50 6.51 -13.70 -8.29
N LEU A 51 6.76 -14.61 -7.35
CA LEU A 51 5.82 -15.69 -6.99
C LEU A 51 4.53 -15.13 -6.40
N ILE A 52 4.61 -14.18 -5.49
CA ILE A 52 3.44 -13.50 -4.90
C ILE A 52 2.67 -12.74 -6.00
N GLY A 53 3.37 -12.07 -6.91
CA GLY A 53 2.77 -11.39 -8.05
C GLY A 53 2.04 -12.36 -8.99
N GLY A 54 2.61 -13.53 -9.26
CA GLY A 54 1.98 -14.61 -10.01
C GLY A 54 0.73 -15.15 -9.32
N LEU A 55 0.79 -15.37 -8.01
CA LEU A 55 -0.37 -15.79 -7.21
C LEU A 55 -1.49 -14.73 -7.25
N ALA A 56 -1.15 -13.46 -7.09
CA ALA A 56 -2.11 -12.35 -7.19
C ALA A 56 -2.76 -12.28 -8.57
N ALA A 57 -1.99 -12.49 -9.64
CA ALA A 57 -2.52 -12.56 -11.00
C ALA A 57 -3.48 -13.74 -11.17
N LEU A 58 -3.18 -14.89 -10.59
CA LEU A 58 -4.05 -16.08 -10.60
C LEU A 58 -5.36 -15.80 -9.83
N ILE A 59 -5.29 -15.22 -8.64
CA ILE A 59 -6.47 -14.83 -7.85
C ILE A 59 -7.37 -13.89 -8.67
N LYS A 60 -6.77 -12.93 -9.37
CA LYS A 60 -7.51 -12.02 -10.25
C LYS A 60 -8.16 -12.78 -11.42
N ALA A 61 -7.41 -13.64 -12.11
CA ALA A 61 -7.89 -14.40 -13.26
C ALA A 61 -8.99 -15.39 -12.90
N THR A 62 -8.99 -15.94 -11.70
CA THR A 62 -10.02 -16.87 -11.19
C THR A 62 -11.24 -16.17 -10.58
N GLY A 63 -11.32 -14.83 -10.63
CA GLY A 63 -12.46 -14.07 -10.11
C GLY A 63 -12.45 -13.88 -8.59
N GLY A 64 -11.32 -14.18 -7.91
CA GLY A 64 -11.21 -14.03 -6.45
C GLY A 64 -11.42 -12.60 -5.97
N LEU A 65 -10.98 -11.61 -6.75
CA LEU A 65 -11.21 -10.20 -6.44
C LEU A 65 -12.66 -9.77 -6.64
N ASP A 66 -13.34 -10.31 -7.69
CA ASP A 66 -14.75 -10.05 -7.94
C ASP A 66 -15.62 -10.68 -6.82
N TRP A 67 -15.25 -11.88 -6.38
CA TRP A 67 -15.89 -12.53 -5.24
C TRP A 67 -15.74 -11.69 -3.95
N LEU A 68 -14.54 -11.17 -3.66
CA LEU A 68 -14.30 -10.30 -2.52
C LEU A 68 -15.15 -9.03 -2.59
N ALA A 69 -15.16 -8.38 -3.76
CA ALA A 69 -15.94 -7.18 -4.00
C ALA A 69 -17.46 -7.44 -3.79
N ALA A 70 -17.96 -8.56 -4.31
CA ALA A 70 -19.35 -8.98 -4.13
C ALA A 70 -19.67 -9.32 -2.67
N ALA A 71 -18.76 -9.94 -1.93
CA ALA A 71 -18.94 -10.27 -0.53
C ALA A 71 -19.06 -8.99 0.33
N ILE A 72 -18.16 -8.01 0.10
CA ILE A 72 -18.20 -6.73 0.80
C ILE A 72 -19.44 -5.92 0.44
N ALA A 73 -19.81 -5.86 -0.85
CA ALA A 73 -21.03 -5.19 -1.30
C ALA A 73 -22.30 -5.80 -0.68
N ARG A 74 -22.33 -7.13 -0.47
CA ARG A 74 -23.43 -7.81 0.23
C ARG A 74 -23.49 -7.43 1.71
N SER A 75 -22.36 -7.41 2.41
CA SER A 75 -22.29 -6.97 3.81
C SER A 75 -22.73 -5.52 3.98
N ALA A 76 -22.47 -4.67 3.01
CA ALA A 76 -22.84 -3.25 3.04
C ALA A 76 -24.34 -3.00 2.83
N ARG A 77 -25.11 -3.95 2.24
CA ARG A 77 -26.53 -3.77 1.89
C ARG A 77 -27.45 -3.54 3.09
N GLY A 78 -27.06 -3.98 4.28
CA GLY A 78 -27.85 -3.79 5.50
C GLY A 78 -27.53 -2.51 6.28
N HIS A 79 -26.53 -1.75 5.86
CA HIS A 79 -26.04 -0.58 6.59
C HIS A 79 -26.13 0.66 5.70
N THR A 80 -26.91 1.66 6.14
CA THR A 80 -27.08 2.94 5.42
C THR A 80 -26.22 4.04 6.04
N GLY A 81 -25.77 4.99 5.20
CA GLY A 81 -25.06 6.19 5.62
C GLY A 81 -23.56 6.22 5.30
N HIS A 82 -22.98 7.40 5.37
CA HIS A 82 -21.57 7.67 5.03
C HIS A 82 -20.54 6.80 5.76
N ARG A 83 -20.80 6.45 7.03
CA ARG A 83 -19.89 5.63 7.83
C ARG A 83 -19.82 4.21 7.29
N ALA A 84 -20.97 3.59 7.01
CA ALA A 84 -21.04 2.25 6.49
C ALA A 84 -20.34 2.14 5.13
N GLY A 85 -20.58 3.09 4.22
CA GLY A 85 -19.90 3.15 2.94
C GLY A 85 -18.38 3.35 3.09
N GLY A 86 -17.93 4.20 4.02
CA GLY A 86 -16.52 4.39 4.31
C GLY A 86 -15.83 3.10 4.79
N PHE A 87 -16.44 2.39 5.74
CA PHE A 87 -15.92 1.10 6.21
C PHE A 87 -15.91 0.02 5.12
N SER A 88 -16.90 0.01 4.24
CA SER A 88 -16.93 -0.90 3.11
C SER A 88 -15.80 -0.63 2.11
N ILE A 89 -15.50 0.64 1.82
CA ILE A 89 -14.36 1.03 0.97
C ILE A 89 -13.04 0.64 1.64
N ALA A 90 -12.89 0.88 2.94
CA ALA A 90 -11.71 0.50 3.70
C ALA A 90 -11.49 -1.02 3.71
N ALA A 91 -12.54 -1.80 3.96
CA ALA A 91 -12.49 -3.26 3.93
C ALA A 91 -12.15 -3.79 2.53
N LEU A 92 -12.68 -3.17 1.47
CA LEU A 92 -12.38 -3.51 0.09
C LEU A 92 -10.91 -3.26 -0.25
N ALA A 93 -10.37 -2.09 0.11
CA ALA A 93 -8.97 -1.74 -0.11
C ALA A 93 -8.03 -2.71 0.63
N THR A 94 -8.32 -2.96 1.91
CA THR A 94 -7.56 -3.90 2.75
C THR A 94 -7.60 -5.32 2.17
N GLY A 95 -8.78 -5.85 1.87
CA GLY A 95 -8.94 -7.20 1.35
C GLY A 95 -8.28 -7.38 -0.03
N ALA A 96 -8.44 -6.41 -0.94
CA ALA A 96 -7.77 -6.44 -2.23
C ALA A 96 -6.24 -6.42 -2.08
N ASN A 97 -5.71 -5.62 -1.14
CA ASN A 97 -4.28 -5.56 -0.91
C ASN A 97 -3.72 -6.83 -0.24
N VAL A 98 -4.44 -7.42 0.71
CA VAL A 98 -4.08 -8.73 1.28
C VAL A 98 -3.99 -9.80 0.19
N LEU A 99 -4.93 -9.82 -0.77
CA LEU A 99 -4.93 -10.82 -1.85
C LEU A 99 -3.87 -10.57 -2.92
N THR A 100 -3.50 -9.31 -3.18
CA THR A 100 -2.58 -8.96 -4.27
C THR A 100 -1.16 -8.66 -3.79
N ALA A 101 -0.97 -8.38 -2.49
CA ALA A 101 0.26 -7.86 -1.89
C ALA A 101 0.84 -6.66 -2.67
N ASN A 102 0.00 -5.93 -3.40
CA ASN A 102 0.39 -4.83 -4.26
C ASN A 102 -0.63 -3.69 -4.20
N ASN A 103 -0.20 -2.56 -3.66
CA ASN A 103 -1.03 -1.37 -3.47
C ASN A 103 -1.67 -0.87 -4.78
N THR A 104 -0.87 -0.74 -5.84
CA THR A 104 -1.35 -0.24 -7.14
C THR A 104 -2.42 -1.17 -7.72
N VAL A 105 -2.18 -2.47 -7.71
CA VAL A 105 -3.14 -3.47 -8.21
C VAL A 105 -4.41 -3.46 -7.35
N ALA A 106 -4.28 -3.39 -6.04
CA ALA A 106 -5.40 -3.33 -5.12
C ALA A 106 -6.30 -2.12 -5.41
N ILE A 107 -5.72 -0.91 -5.56
CA ILE A 107 -6.46 0.32 -5.85
C ILE A 107 -7.13 0.25 -7.23
N LEU A 108 -6.43 -0.22 -8.26
CA LEU A 108 -6.98 -0.32 -9.62
C LEU A 108 -8.19 -1.27 -9.68
N VAL A 109 -8.10 -2.41 -9.01
CA VAL A 109 -9.19 -3.40 -8.99
C VAL A 109 -10.34 -2.96 -8.10
N ALA A 110 -10.04 -2.42 -6.92
CA ALA A 110 -11.05 -1.96 -5.98
C ALA A 110 -11.76 -0.66 -6.44
N GLY A 111 -11.13 0.12 -7.31
CA GLY A 111 -11.57 1.47 -7.65
C GLY A 111 -12.97 1.57 -8.25
N SER A 112 -13.36 0.66 -9.14
CA SER A 112 -14.70 0.62 -9.74
C SER A 112 -15.78 0.31 -8.69
N VAL A 113 -15.55 -0.71 -7.86
CA VAL A 113 -16.49 -1.12 -6.81
C VAL A 113 -16.57 -0.06 -5.70
N ALA A 114 -15.44 0.55 -5.33
CA ALA A 114 -15.44 1.64 -4.36
C ALA A 114 -16.22 2.87 -4.85
N ARG A 115 -16.19 3.14 -6.16
CA ARG A 115 -17.00 4.20 -6.76
C ARG A 115 -18.49 3.91 -6.62
N ASP A 116 -18.93 2.68 -6.90
CA ASP A 116 -20.33 2.27 -6.75
C ASP A 116 -20.79 2.36 -5.28
N ILE A 117 -19.95 1.93 -4.35
CA ILE A 117 -20.21 2.07 -2.91
C ILE A 117 -20.33 3.55 -2.53
N ALA A 118 -19.40 4.37 -3.01
CA ALA A 118 -19.37 5.80 -2.71
C ALA A 118 -20.63 6.51 -3.20
N GLN A 119 -21.11 6.21 -4.41
CA GLN A 119 -22.35 6.75 -4.96
C GLN A 119 -23.57 6.34 -4.13
N ARG A 120 -23.68 5.08 -3.75
CA ARG A 120 -24.81 4.56 -2.95
C ARG A 120 -24.87 5.15 -1.54
N HIS A 121 -23.73 5.52 -0.98
CA HIS A 121 -23.60 6.05 0.39
C HIS A 121 -23.34 7.55 0.45
N ASP A 122 -23.50 8.25 -0.68
CA ASP A 122 -23.30 9.70 -0.82
C ASP A 122 -21.91 10.18 -0.32
N ILE A 123 -20.86 9.38 -0.64
CA ILE A 123 -19.46 9.69 -0.32
C ILE A 123 -18.85 10.42 -1.52
N SER A 124 -18.22 11.58 -1.27
CA SER A 124 -17.54 12.30 -2.34
C SER A 124 -16.42 11.48 -2.98
N PRO A 125 -16.18 11.60 -4.31
CA PRO A 125 -15.13 10.86 -5.00
C PRO A 125 -13.73 11.05 -4.38
N ARG A 126 -13.45 12.28 -3.92
CA ARG A 126 -12.20 12.62 -3.25
C ARG A 126 -12.03 11.82 -1.94
N ARG A 127 -13.08 11.71 -1.14
CA ARG A 127 -13.05 10.94 0.12
C ARG A 127 -12.92 9.44 -0.15
N SER A 128 -13.61 8.93 -1.15
CA SER A 128 -13.49 7.53 -1.58
C SER A 128 -12.07 7.18 -2.01
N ALA A 129 -11.45 8.03 -2.84
CA ALA A 129 -10.07 7.85 -3.28
C ALA A 129 -9.09 7.90 -2.11
N SER A 130 -9.25 8.85 -1.18
CA SER A 130 -8.40 8.92 0.01
C SER A 130 -8.53 7.70 0.92
N LEU A 131 -9.74 7.16 1.11
CA LEU A 131 -9.94 5.94 1.90
C LEU A 131 -9.28 4.73 1.22
N LEU A 132 -9.44 4.58 -0.09
CA LEU A 132 -8.78 3.52 -0.86
C LEU A 132 -7.26 3.58 -0.67
N ASP A 133 -6.69 4.75 -0.87
CA ASP A 133 -5.23 4.95 -0.80
C ASP A 133 -4.70 4.70 0.62
N ILE A 134 -5.30 5.32 1.64
CA ILE A 134 -4.87 5.17 3.03
C ILE A 134 -4.91 3.71 3.48
N PHE A 135 -6.04 3.01 3.26
CA PHE A 135 -6.17 1.63 3.73
C PHE A 135 -5.35 0.63 2.89
N ALA A 136 -5.12 0.91 1.61
CA ALA A 136 -4.19 0.15 0.81
C ALA A 136 -2.74 0.35 1.29
N CYS A 137 -2.30 1.58 1.56
CA CYS A 137 -0.97 1.90 2.09
C CYS A 137 -0.75 1.32 3.49
N VAL A 138 -1.73 1.46 4.40
CA VAL A 138 -1.65 0.87 5.75
C VAL A 138 -1.48 -0.64 5.65
N THR A 139 -2.32 -1.31 4.86
CA THR A 139 -2.25 -2.77 4.70
C THR A 139 -0.90 -3.19 4.12
N GLN A 140 -0.44 -2.53 3.07
CA GLN A 140 0.87 -2.79 2.46
C GLN A 140 2.01 -2.65 3.46
N GLY A 141 1.93 -1.62 4.32
CA GLY A 141 2.97 -1.33 5.32
C GLY A 141 3.02 -2.29 6.51
N VAL A 142 1.98 -3.11 6.74
CA VAL A 142 1.95 -4.10 7.83
C VAL A 142 1.88 -5.55 7.36
N LEU A 143 1.84 -5.78 6.04
CA LEU A 143 1.68 -7.10 5.46
C LEU A 143 2.98 -7.92 5.59
N PRO A 144 3.04 -9.00 6.39
CA PRO A 144 4.30 -9.69 6.68
C PRO A 144 4.98 -10.31 5.46
N TYR A 145 4.21 -10.64 4.42
CA TYR A 145 4.69 -11.15 3.13
C TYR A 145 4.79 -10.06 2.04
N GLY A 146 4.53 -8.80 2.39
CA GLY A 146 4.75 -7.67 1.50
C GLY A 146 6.24 -7.39 1.30
N ALA A 147 6.65 -7.03 0.08
CA ALA A 147 8.05 -6.83 -0.28
C ALA A 147 8.77 -5.84 0.66
N GLN A 148 8.10 -4.79 1.13
CA GLN A 148 8.67 -3.79 2.02
C GLN A 148 9.03 -4.37 3.40
N ILE A 149 8.11 -5.16 3.98
CA ILE A 149 8.33 -5.80 5.29
C ILE A 149 9.40 -6.89 5.17
N LEU A 150 9.36 -7.68 4.10
CA LEU A 150 10.37 -8.73 3.86
C LEU A 150 11.77 -8.13 3.72
N LEU A 151 11.91 -7.07 2.92
CA LEU A 151 13.18 -6.38 2.74
C LEU A 151 13.69 -5.81 4.06
N ALA A 152 12.87 -5.05 4.77
CA ALA A 152 13.27 -4.44 6.03
C ALA A 152 13.58 -5.48 7.12
N ALA A 153 12.84 -6.59 7.17
CA ALA A 153 13.06 -7.69 8.10
C ALA A 153 14.38 -8.43 7.81
N SER A 154 14.68 -8.65 6.52
CA SER A 154 15.95 -9.25 6.08
C SER A 154 17.14 -8.39 6.49
N LEU A 155 17.10 -7.09 6.19
CA LEU A 155 18.17 -6.15 6.55
C LEU A 155 18.36 -6.00 8.07
N ALA A 156 17.26 -6.04 8.84
CA ALA A 156 17.29 -5.95 10.29
C ALA A 156 17.55 -7.30 10.99
N SER A 157 17.61 -8.42 10.25
CA SER A 157 17.74 -9.78 10.79
C SER A 157 16.67 -10.11 11.83
N ILE A 158 15.42 -9.67 11.62
CA ILE A 158 14.28 -9.93 12.50
C ILE A 158 13.15 -10.60 11.72
N SER A 159 12.23 -11.25 12.45
CA SER A 159 11.06 -11.87 11.85
C SER A 159 10.15 -10.82 11.18
N PRO A 160 9.66 -11.05 9.93
CA PRO A 160 8.70 -10.16 9.28
C PRO A 160 7.44 -9.90 10.09
N LEU A 161 6.96 -10.90 10.82
CA LEU A 161 5.79 -10.77 11.69
C LEU A 161 6.08 -9.87 12.91
N ALA A 162 7.27 -9.98 13.50
CA ALA A 162 7.69 -9.13 14.60
C ALA A 162 7.86 -7.67 14.12
N LEU A 163 8.40 -7.47 12.91
CA LEU A 163 8.54 -6.14 12.32
C LEU A 163 7.17 -5.51 12.05
N ALA A 164 6.23 -6.25 11.44
CA ALA A 164 4.88 -5.77 11.15
C ALA A 164 4.17 -5.23 12.39
N GLY A 165 4.37 -5.87 13.56
CA GLY A 165 3.85 -5.37 14.84
C GLY A 165 4.51 -4.08 15.34
N LYS A 166 5.74 -3.78 14.88
CA LYS A 166 6.51 -2.60 15.32
C LYS A 166 6.39 -1.40 14.37
N VAL A 167 5.69 -1.50 13.27
CA VAL A 167 5.48 -0.38 12.32
C VAL A 167 4.40 0.56 12.88
N HIS A 168 4.74 1.28 13.95
CA HIS A 168 3.82 2.14 14.69
C HIS A 168 3.16 3.20 13.81
N TYR A 169 3.87 3.73 12.80
CA TYR A 169 3.33 4.70 11.87
C TYR A 169 2.07 4.18 11.15
N CYS A 170 2.13 2.96 10.61
CA CYS A 170 0.99 2.37 9.91
C CYS A 170 -0.20 2.12 10.85
N TRP A 171 0.05 1.68 12.09
CA TRP A 171 -0.99 1.48 13.08
C TRP A 171 -1.64 2.80 13.52
N LEU A 172 -0.85 3.85 13.73
CA LEU A 172 -1.33 5.18 14.05
C LEU A 172 -2.12 5.80 12.90
N LEU A 173 -1.66 5.58 11.65
CA LEU A 173 -2.38 6.02 10.46
C LEU A 173 -3.72 5.31 10.32
N ALA A 174 -3.77 3.99 10.55
CA ALA A 174 -5.01 3.22 10.56
C ALA A 174 -5.98 3.75 11.63
N LEU A 175 -5.50 3.95 12.85
CA LEU A 175 -6.31 4.50 13.95
C LEU A 175 -6.85 5.90 13.59
N SER A 176 -6.01 6.78 13.08
CA SER A 176 -6.39 8.13 12.67
C SER A 176 -7.45 8.11 11.57
N ALA A 177 -7.30 7.21 10.58
CA ALA A 177 -8.25 7.05 9.49
C ALA A 177 -9.62 6.55 10.01
N VAL A 178 -9.61 5.58 10.91
CA VAL A 178 -10.85 5.07 11.54
C VAL A 178 -11.53 6.16 12.37
N LEU A 179 -10.78 6.91 13.19
CA LEU A 179 -11.32 8.04 13.95
C LEU A 179 -11.91 9.11 13.03
N PHE A 180 -11.25 9.41 11.92
CA PHE A 180 -11.76 10.35 10.92
C PHE A 180 -13.05 9.84 10.25
N MET A 181 -13.18 8.53 10.01
CA MET A 181 -14.42 7.95 9.48
C MET A 181 -15.58 8.02 10.48
N LEU A 182 -15.29 7.91 11.77
CA LEU A 182 -16.28 8.03 12.84
C LEU A 182 -16.68 9.50 13.10
N TRP A 183 -15.84 10.47 12.70
CA TRP A 183 -16.16 11.88 12.85
C TRP A 183 -17.33 12.28 11.94
N PRO A 184 -18.34 13.01 12.45
CA PRO A 184 -19.47 13.43 11.63
C PRO A 184 -18.98 14.32 10.48
N ALA A 185 -19.25 13.90 9.25
CA ALA A 185 -18.94 14.72 8.08
C ALA A 185 -19.76 16.02 8.15
N ARG A 186 -19.10 17.18 8.17
CA ARG A 186 -19.78 18.46 7.94
C ARG A 186 -20.35 18.40 6.50
N ARG A 187 -21.67 18.48 6.37
CA ARG A 187 -22.32 18.67 5.09
C ARG A 187 -21.77 19.95 4.47
N ASN A 188 -20.98 19.84 3.43
CA ASN A 188 -20.67 20.98 2.58
C ASN A 188 -21.93 21.32 1.77
N THR A 189 -22.74 22.24 2.28
CA THR A 189 -23.88 22.86 1.58
C THR A 189 -23.44 23.88 0.52
N ALA A 190 -22.20 23.85 0.04
CA ALA A 190 -21.61 24.90 -0.80
C ALA A 190 -21.57 24.60 -2.31
N VAL A 191 -22.41 23.70 -2.85
CA VAL A 191 -22.51 23.48 -4.31
C VAL A 191 -23.94 23.65 -4.84
N ALA A 192 -24.79 24.41 -4.17
CA ALA A 192 -26.13 24.69 -4.63
C ALA A 192 -26.34 26.20 -4.77
N ALA A 193 -25.49 26.93 -5.48
CA ALA A 193 -25.70 28.29 -5.87
C ALA A 193 -24.85 28.67 -7.10
N GLU A 194 -25.19 28.13 -8.26
CA GLU A 194 -25.05 28.87 -9.51
C GLU A 194 -26.43 28.94 -10.17
N PRO A 195 -27.08 30.10 -10.15
CA PRO A 195 -28.22 30.35 -11.02
C PRO A 195 -27.69 30.58 -12.43
N GLY A 196 -28.39 29.99 -13.42
CA GLY A 196 -28.16 30.01 -14.86
C GLY A 196 -28.04 31.38 -15.53
#